data_23ecdd1720d6c68205c6912c257418a6
#
_entry.id   23ecdd1720d6c68205c6912c257418a6
#
_cell.length_a   1.000
_cell.length_b   1.000
_cell.length_c   1.000
_cell.angle_alpha   90.00
_cell.angle_beta   90.00
_cell.angle_gamma   90.00
#
_symmetry.space_group_name_H-M   'P 1'
#
loop_
_entity.id
_entity.type
_entity.pdbx_description
1 polymer ?
#
loop_
_entity_poly.entity_id
_entity_poly.type
_entity_poly.pdbx_seq_one_letter_code
_entity_poly.pdbx_strand_id
1 'polypeptide(L)'
;VHAAARAGVDCLDVPCLAFRDEGAIRAEAEAARALGFTGKAMMHPAGVAAIHAVFTPSGEEVSRAERIVAAYRESPNGLATVDGKLVERPMVRQMERVLARARVGGAA
;
A
#
# COMPACT_ATOMS: atom_id res chain seq x y z
N VAL A 1 8.63 5.24 9.53
CA VAL A 1 7.46 4.44 9.12
C VAL A 1 6.52 4.18 10.31
N HIS A 2 7.00 3.60 11.41
CA HIS A 2 6.14 3.28 12.57
C HIS A 2 5.46 4.50 13.18
N ALA A 3 6.21 5.59 13.38
CA ALA A 3 5.65 6.84 13.91
C ALA A 3 4.58 7.44 13.00
N ALA A 4 4.81 7.42 11.68
CA ALA A 4 3.85 7.90 10.69
C ALA A 4 2.57 7.04 10.68
N ALA A 5 2.74 5.72 10.73
CA ALA A 5 1.61 4.80 10.80
C ALA A 5 0.77 5.01 12.07
N ARG A 6 1.43 5.25 13.21
CA ARG A 6 0.76 5.56 14.47
C ARG A 6 0.01 6.89 14.44
N ALA A 7 0.60 7.89 13.80
CA ALA A 7 -0.01 9.22 13.63
C ALA A 7 -1.09 9.26 12.54
N GLY A 8 -1.20 8.22 11.70
CA GLY A 8 -2.15 8.19 10.58
C GLY A 8 -1.77 9.13 9.43
N VAL A 9 -0.48 9.40 9.26
CA VAL A 9 0.03 10.27 8.19
C VAL A 9 0.85 9.48 7.18
N ASP A 10 1.01 10.04 5.98
CA ASP A 10 1.84 9.46 4.95
C ASP A 10 3.33 9.54 5.30
N CYS A 11 4.10 8.60 4.78
CA CYS A 11 5.54 8.54 4.94
C CYS A 11 6.19 8.35 3.57
N LEU A 12 6.91 9.36 3.11
CA LEU A 12 7.55 9.35 1.79
C LEU A 12 9.02 8.97 1.92
N ASP A 13 9.45 8.07 1.07
CA ASP A 13 10.86 7.71 0.90
C ASP A 13 11.61 8.76 0.08
N VAL A 14 12.92 8.79 0.23
CA VAL A 14 13.82 9.71 -0.49
C VAL A 14 13.89 9.37 -2.00
N PRO A 15 14.30 10.34 -2.86
CA PRO A 15 14.47 10.08 -4.28
C PRO A 15 15.57 9.06 -4.57
N CYS A 16 15.38 8.29 -5.64
CA CYS A 16 16.43 7.46 -6.22
C CYS A 16 17.45 8.35 -6.93
N LEU A 17 18.74 8.18 -6.62
CA LEU A 17 19.81 8.97 -7.25
C LEU A 17 20.05 8.56 -8.72
N ALA A 18 19.80 7.30 -9.07
CA ALA A 18 19.81 6.83 -10.45
C ALA A 18 18.52 7.19 -11.19
N PHE A 19 18.20 8.46 -11.26
CA PHE A 19 16.90 8.99 -11.71
C PHE A 19 16.51 8.68 -13.17
N ARG A 20 17.46 8.22 -13.99
CA ARG A 20 17.22 7.78 -15.39
C ARG A 20 17.14 6.27 -15.56
N ASP A 21 17.44 5.51 -14.51
CA ASP A 21 17.37 4.05 -14.50
C ASP A 21 16.02 3.60 -13.93
N GLU A 22 15.09 3.27 -14.81
CA GLU A 22 13.75 2.82 -14.42
C GLU A 22 13.78 1.57 -13.55
N GLY A 23 14.68 0.62 -13.85
CA GLY A 23 14.86 -0.59 -13.06
C GLY A 23 15.32 -0.30 -11.63
N ALA A 24 16.27 0.63 -11.46
CA ALA A 24 16.72 1.07 -10.14
C ALA A 24 15.61 1.79 -9.37
N ILE A 25 14.87 2.68 -10.02
CA ILE A 25 13.74 3.39 -9.42
C ILE A 25 12.68 2.40 -8.94
N ARG A 26 12.32 1.42 -9.76
CA ARG A 26 11.34 0.39 -9.41
C ARG A 26 11.80 -0.45 -8.23
N ALA A 27 13.04 -0.93 -8.25
CA ALA A 27 13.61 -1.75 -7.17
C ALA A 27 13.63 -1.00 -5.83
N GLU A 28 14.03 0.25 -5.82
CA GLU A 28 14.00 1.08 -4.60
C GLU A 28 12.56 1.36 -4.13
N ALA A 29 11.64 1.60 -5.05
CA ALA A 29 10.23 1.81 -4.72
C ALA A 29 9.59 0.55 -4.12
N GLU A 30 9.89 -0.63 -4.64
CA GLU A 30 9.43 -1.92 -4.10
C GLU A 30 9.97 -2.16 -2.69
N ALA A 31 11.26 -1.87 -2.46
CA ALA A 31 11.87 -1.97 -1.14
C ALA A 31 11.23 -0.98 -0.15
N ALA A 32 11.01 0.25 -0.56
CA ALA A 32 10.34 1.26 0.27
C ALA A 32 8.90 0.84 0.63
N ARG A 33 8.14 0.35 -0.34
CA ARG A 33 6.79 -0.17 -0.11
C ARG A 33 6.78 -1.33 0.88
N ALA A 34 7.71 -2.26 0.74
CA ALA A 34 7.85 -3.41 1.65
C ALA A 34 8.16 -2.97 3.10
N LEU A 35 8.91 -1.87 3.27
CA LEU A 35 9.20 -1.27 4.58
C LEU A 35 8.00 -0.50 5.18
N GLY A 36 6.95 -0.25 4.40
CA GLY A 36 5.76 0.45 4.84
C GLY A 36 5.71 1.94 4.50
N PHE A 37 6.60 2.43 3.65
CA PHE A 37 6.44 3.76 3.07
C PHE A 37 5.17 3.83 2.20
N THR A 38 4.55 5.00 2.13
CA THR A 38 3.30 5.21 1.38
C THR A 38 3.53 5.85 0.02
N GLY A 39 4.73 6.30 -0.24
CA GLY A 39 5.16 6.88 -1.49
C GLY A 39 6.66 7.08 -1.54
N LYS A 40 7.14 7.61 -2.65
CA LYS A 40 8.55 7.91 -2.88
C LYS A 40 8.67 9.22 -3.63
N ALA A 41 9.56 10.09 -3.19
CA ALA A 41 9.88 11.31 -3.91
C ALA A 41 10.60 10.98 -5.23
N MET A 42 10.45 11.85 -6.22
CA MET A 42 11.11 11.69 -7.51
C MET A 42 11.71 13.02 -7.98
N MET A 43 12.93 12.98 -8.49
CA MET A 43 13.64 14.16 -8.98
C MET A 43 13.32 14.47 -10.45
N HIS A 44 12.83 13.49 -11.22
CA HIS A 44 12.58 13.63 -12.64
C HIS A 44 11.23 13.04 -13.03
N PRO A 45 10.42 13.72 -13.88
CA PRO A 45 9.08 13.25 -14.24
C PRO A 45 9.04 11.86 -14.88
N ALA A 46 10.11 11.45 -15.57
CA ALA A 46 10.18 10.13 -16.20
C ALA A 46 10.05 8.95 -15.23
N GLY A 47 10.39 9.15 -13.95
CA GLY A 47 10.28 8.11 -12.92
C GLY A 47 8.90 7.99 -12.26
N VAL A 48 8.02 8.95 -12.49
CA VAL A 48 6.70 9.01 -11.80
C VAL A 48 5.84 7.79 -12.13
N ALA A 49 5.81 7.35 -13.38
CA ALA A 49 5.03 6.20 -13.79
C ALA A 49 5.48 4.90 -13.10
N ALA A 50 6.79 4.70 -12.96
CA ALA A 50 7.35 3.53 -12.28
C ALA A 50 6.99 3.52 -10.79
N ILE A 51 7.05 4.67 -10.12
CA ILE A 51 6.67 4.82 -8.72
C ILE A 51 5.17 4.58 -8.54
N HIS A 52 4.33 5.17 -9.37
CA HIS A 52 2.88 4.94 -9.33
C HIS A 52 2.53 3.47 -9.53
N ALA A 53 3.16 2.78 -10.47
CA ALA A 53 2.93 1.35 -10.70
C ALA A 53 3.25 0.50 -9.46
N VAL A 54 4.30 0.84 -8.71
CA VAL A 54 4.68 0.12 -7.49
C VAL A 54 3.74 0.42 -6.33
N PHE A 55 3.40 1.69 -6.10
CA PHE A 55 2.58 2.08 -4.94
C PHE A 55 1.07 1.95 -5.15
N THR A 56 0.60 1.79 -6.38
CA THR A 56 -0.81 1.52 -6.65
C THR A 56 -1.12 0.04 -6.38
N PRO A 57 -2.10 -0.27 -5.53
CA PRO A 57 -2.50 -1.65 -5.29
C PRO A 57 -2.98 -2.34 -6.56
N SER A 58 -2.62 -3.61 -6.72
CA SER A 58 -3.13 -4.45 -7.82
C SER A 58 -4.61 -4.79 -7.61
N GLY A 59 -5.30 -5.19 -8.68
CA GLY A 59 -6.68 -5.65 -8.59
C GLY A 59 -6.84 -6.84 -7.64
N GLU A 60 -5.86 -7.73 -7.58
CA GLU A 60 -5.84 -8.87 -6.65
C GLU A 60 -5.69 -8.40 -5.19
N GLU A 61 -4.82 -7.45 -4.92
CA GLU A 61 -4.66 -6.84 -3.59
C GLU A 61 -5.95 -6.15 -3.14
N VAL A 62 -6.62 -5.43 -4.05
CA VAL A 62 -7.91 -4.76 -3.79
C VAL A 62 -8.99 -5.79 -3.47
N SER A 63 -9.15 -6.81 -4.29
CA SER A 63 -10.15 -7.89 -4.07
C SER A 63 -9.93 -8.60 -2.73
N ARG A 64 -8.67 -8.88 -2.40
CA ARG A 64 -8.34 -9.49 -1.11
C ARG A 64 -8.68 -8.57 0.05
N ALA A 65 -8.36 -7.29 -0.06
CA ALA A 65 -8.67 -6.30 0.96
C ALA A 65 -10.18 -6.17 1.19
N GLU A 66 -10.97 -6.13 0.13
CA GLU A 66 -12.44 -6.10 0.21
C GLU A 66 -13.00 -7.30 0.95
N ARG A 67 -12.54 -8.51 0.60
CA ARG A 67 -12.99 -9.75 1.27
C ARG A 67 -12.66 -9.75 2.76
N ILE A 68 -11.45 -9.32 3.14
CA ILE A 68 -11.03 -9.28 4.54
C ILE A 68 -11.84 -8.27 5.33
N VAL A 69 -12.04 -7.06 4.81
CA VAL A 69 -12.82 -6.01 5.47
C VAL A 69 -14.28 -6.43 5.61
N ALA A 70 -14.87 -7.00 4.58
CA ALA A 70 -16.27 -7.48 4.61
C ALA A 70 -16.45 -8.59 5.64
N ALA A 71 -15.60 -9.62 5.62
CA ALA A 71 -15.66 -10.73 6.57
C ALA A 71 -15.56 -10.26 8.04
N TYR A 72 -14.69 -9.29 8.31
CA TYR A 72 -14.55 -8.74 9.65
C TYR A 72 -15.78 -7.94 10.09
N ARG A 73 -16.36 -7.14 9.20
CA ARG A 73 -17.58 -6.35 9.48
C ARG A 73 -18.81 -7.23 9.75
N GLU A 74 -18.89 -8.36 9.08
CA GLU A 74 -19.97 -9.32 9.25
C GLU A 74 -19.80 -10.22 10.50
N SER A 75 -18.62 -10.19 11.13
CA SER A 75 -18.33 -11.02 12.30
C SER A 75 -18.89 -10.39 13.58
N PRO A 76 -19.82 -11.06 14.29
CA PRO A 76 -20.44 -10.54 15.51
C PRO A 76 -19.45 -10.43 16.69
N ASN A 77 -18.35 -11.19 16.66
CA ASN A 77 -17.41 -11.32 17.77
C ASN A 77 -16.04 -10.66 17.49
N GLY A 78 -15.89 -9.94 16.36
CA GLY A 78 -14.60 -9.38 15.95
C GLY A 78 -13.56 -10.45 15.55
N LEU A 79 -14.00 -11.70 15.36
CA LEU A 79 -13.19 -12.82 14.91
C LEU A 79 -13.73 -13.30 13.57
N ALA A 80 -12.92 -13.18 12.54
CA ALA A 80 -13.26 -13.68 11.21
C ALA A 80 -12.10 -14.53 10.67
N THR A 81 -12.42 -15.43 9.75
CA THR A 81 -11.43 -16.19 9.02
C THR A 81 -11.61 -15.98 7.52
N VAL A 82 -10.51 -15.72 6.82
CA VAL A 82 -10.48 -15.61 5.36
C VAL A 82 -9.35 -16.50 4.86
N ASP A 83 -9.65 -17.37 3.92
CA ASP A 83 -8.70 -18.36 3.36
C ASP A 83 -7.98 -19.16 4.46
N GLY A 84 -8.73 -19.57 5.51
CA GLY A 84 -8.22 -20.34 6.65
C GLY A 84 -7.33 -19.56 7.63
N LYS A 85 -7.21 -18.27 7.47
CA LYS A 85 -6.38 -17.40 8.35
C LYS A 85 -7.29 -16.50 9.19
N LEU A 86 -6.93 -16.35 10.46
CA LEU A 86 -7.59 -15.43 11.37
C LEU A 86 -7.38 -13.99 10.90
N VAL A 87 -8.47 -13.23 10.91
CA VAL A 87 -8.46 -11.78 10.60
C VAL A 87 -8.62 -11.00 11.89
N GLU A 88 -7.66 -10.17 12.17
CA GLU A 88 -7.62 -9.31 13.34
C GLU A 88 -7.70 -7.82 12.97
N ARG A 89 -8.10 -6.99 13.90
CA ARG A 89 -8.28 -5.55 13.69
C ARG A 89 -7.07 -4.83 13.06
N PRO A 90 -5.79 -5.11 13.43
CA PRO A 90 -4.64 -4.50 12.75
C PRO A 90 -4.57 -4.82 11.27
N MET A 91 -4.89 -6.06 10.88
CA MET A 91 -4.96 -6.47 9.48
C MET A 91 -6.06 -5.71 8.73
N VAL A 92 -7.23 -5.57 9.34
CA VAL A 92 -8.35 -4.82 8.75
C VAL A 92 -7.97 -3.37 8.47
N ARG A 93 -7.32 -2.70 9.41
CA ARG A 93 -6.82 -1.33 9.23
C ARG A 93 -5.82 -1.22 8.07
N GLN A 94 -4.97 -2.22 7.90
CA GLN A 94 -4.05 -2.27 6.77
C GLN A 94 -4.81 -2.43 5.45
N MET A 95 -5.82 -3.28 5.40
CA MET A 95 -6.65 -3.50 4.21
C MET A 95 -7.47 -2.24 3.85
N GLU A 96 -8.00 -1.55 4.83
CA GLU A 96 -8.69 -0.26 4.62
C GLU A 96 -7.75 0.79 4.00
N ARG A 97 -6.48 0.81 4.38
CA ARG A 97 -5.47 1.67 3.73
C ARG A 97 -5.20 1.27 2.29
N VAL A 98 -5.16 -0.03 1.98
CA VAL A 98 -5.03 -0.53 0.61
C VAL A 98 -6.20 -0.04 -0.24
N LEU A 99 -7.43 -0.17 0.26
CA LEU A 99 -8.63 0.31 -0.43
C LEU A 99 -8.63 1.82 -0.64
N ALA A 100 -8.20 2.58 0.35
CA ALA A 100 -8.09 4.04 0.23
C ALA A 100 -7.11 4.46 -0.88
N ARG A 101 -5.95 3.80 -0.95
CA ARG A 101 -4.96 4.05 -2.02
C ARG A 101 -5.48 3.66 -3.41
N ALA A 102 -6.20 2.55 -3.50
CA ALA A 102 -6.78 2.10 -4.76
C ALA A 102 -7.77 3.12 -5.34
N ARG A 103 -8.54 3.78 -4.50
CA ARG A 103 -9.48 4.84 -4.91
C ARG A 103 -8.76 6.04 -5.51
N VAL A 104 -7.64 6.45 -4.92
CA VAL A 104 -6.82 7.57 -5.42
C VAL A 104 -6.12 7.18 -6.72
N GLY A 105 -5.52 5.99 -6.80
CA GLY A 105 -4.85 5.49 -8.00
C GLY A 105 -5.80 5.25 -9.18
N GLY A 106 -7.03 4.82 -8.91
CA GLY A 106 -8.05 4.61 -9.93
C GLY A 106 -8.68 5.89 -10.47
N ALA A 107 -8.48 7.02 -9.81
CA ALA A 107 -8.94 8.34 -10.26
C ALA A 107 -7.96 9.02 -11.25
N ALA A 108 -6.81 8.43 -11.46
CA ALA A 108 -5.83 8.84 -12.45
C ALA A 108 -5.98 7.99 -13.72
#